data_38977466b1f3d85678b08e2ceff71073
#
_entry.id   38977466b1f3d85678b08e2ceff71073
#
_cell.length_a   1.000
_cell.length_b   1.000
_cell.length_c   1.000
_cell.angle_alpha   90.00
_cell.angle_beta   90.00
_cell.angle_gamma   90.00
#
_symmetry.space_group_name_H-M   'P 1'
#
loop_
_entity.id
_entity.type
_entity.pdbx_description
1 polymer ?
#
loop_
_entity_poly.entity_id
_entity_poly.type
_entity_poly.pdbx_seq_one_letter_code
_entity_poly.pdbx_strand_id
1 'polypeptide(L)' 'MDYVHVFVLRTLCVGEDGEIKSRNVAVTLDMFEAEDHRNNGVENGYDTFVVPGNWGDEQ' A
#
# COMPACT_ATOMS: atom_id res chain seq x y z
N MET A 1 -21.34 -1.62 12.68
CA MET A 1 -20.53 -2.40 11.73
C MET A 1 -19.11 -1.88 11.74
N ASP A 2 -18.16 -2.77 11.85
CA ASP A 2 -16.77 -2.39 12.01
C ASP A 2 -16.07 -2.31 10.67
N TYR A 3 -15.12 -1.39 10.59
CA TYR A 3 -14.30 -1.21 9.41
C TYR A 3 -12.84 -1.16 9.82
N VAL A 4 -11.98 -1.57 8.92
CA VAL A 4 -10.54 -1.48 9.15
C VAL A 4 -9.91 -0.72 8.00
N HIS A 5 -8.80 -0.07 8.31
CA HIS A 5 -7.99 0.61 7.30
C HIS A 5 -6.97 -0.37 6.76
N VAL A 6 -6.86 -0.40 5.44
CA VAL A 6 -5.88 -1.26 4.76
C VAL A 6 -4.98 -0.33 3.97
N PHE A 7 -3.68 -0.58 4.05
CA PHE A 7 -2.69 0.25 3.37
C PHE A 7 -2.05 -0.56 2.26
N VAL A 8 -2.17 -0.05 1.03
CA VAL A 8 -1.53 -0.67 -0.11
C VAL A 8 -0.23 0.07 -0.38
N LEU A 9 0.87 -0.60 -0.19
CA LEU A 9 2.19 -0.02 -0.35
C LEU A 9 2.57 -0.05 -1.82
N ARG A 10 3.08 1.08 -2.32
CA ARG A 10 3.47 1.17 -3.72
C ARG A 10 4.84 1.81 -3.85
N THR A 11 5.44 1.58 -4.98
CA THR A 11 6.76 2.13 -5.30
C THR A 11 6.75 2.54 -6.76
N LEU A 12 7.35 3.67 -7.06
CA LEU A 12 7.54 4.11 -8.44
C LEU A 12 8.75 3.38 -9.01
N CYS A 13 8.63 2.97 -10.26
CA CYS A 13 9.73 2.31 -10.95
C CYS A 13 9.76 2.80 -12.39
N VAL A 14 10.91 2.63 -13.03
CA VAL A 14 11.10 3.04 -14.42
C VAL A 14 10.96 1.79 -15.29
N GLY A 15 10.06 1.88 -16.25
CA GLY A 15 9.85 0.79 -17.19
C GLY A 15 10.92 0.77 -18.29
N GLU A 16 10.85 -0.24 -19.15
CA GLU A 16 11.80 -0.40 -20.22
C GLU A 16 11.74 0.75 -21.20
N ASP A 17 10.58 1.37 -21.33
CA ASP A 17 10.37 2.51 -22.22
C ASP A 17 10.78 3.83 -21.60
N GLY A 18 11.32 3.80 -20.38
CA GLY A 18 11.71 5.00 -19.67
C GLY A 18 10.58 5.70 -18.95
N GLU A 19 9.38 5.15 -19.00
CA GLU A 19 8.25 5.74 -18.29
C GLU A 19 8.25 5.37 -16.81
N ILE A 20 7.80 6.31 -15.99
CA ILE A 20 7.68 6.06 -14.55
C ILE A 20 6.31 5.45 -14.29
N LYS A 21 6.31 4.32 -13.61
CA LYS A 21 5.08 3.59 -13.31
C LYS A 21 5.01 3.29 -11.84
N SER A 22 3.78 3.28 -11.31
CA SER A 22 3.54 2.90 -9.92
C SER A 22 3.25 1.42 -9.85
N ARG A 23 3.83 0.77 -8.85
CA ARG A 23 3.69 -0.67 -8.66
C ARG A 23 3.31 -0.95 -7.23
N ASN A 24 2.26 -1.77 -7.03
CA ASN A 24 1.88 -2.20 -5.70
C ASN A 24 2.80 -3.34 -5.27
N VAL A 25 3.38 -3.21 -4.09
CA VAL A 25 4.38 -4.17 -3.64
C VAL A 25 3.94 -4.96 -2.41
N ALA A 26 2.99 -4.45 -1.63
CA ALA A 26 2.54 -5.16 -0.44
C ALA A 26 1.26 -4.53 0.08
N VAL A 27 0.60 -5.24 1.00
CA VAL A 27 -0.59 -4.76 1.69
C VAL A 27 -0.36 -4.99 3.17
N THR A 28 -0.71 -4.01 3.99
CA THR A 28 -0.57 -4.14 5.43
C THR A 28 -1.75 -3.48 6.13
N LEU A 29 -2.05 -3.96 7.33
CA LEU A 29 -3.03 -3.32 8.20
C LEU A 29 -2.35 -2.40 9.22
N ASP A 30 -1.03 -2.37 9.23
CA ASP A 30 -0.23 -1.65 10.22
C ASP A 30 0.19 -0.31 9.64
N MET A 31 -0.32 0.78 10.24
CA MET A 31 0.02 2.12 9.80
C MET A 31 1.51 2.40 9.94
N PHE A 32 2.15 1.86 10.98
CA PHE A 32 3.57 2.11 11.18
C PHE A 32 4.40 1.48 10.07
N GLU A 33 3.99 0.31 9.61
CA GLU A 33 4.66 -0.33 8.50
C GLU A 33 4.48 0.50 7.22
N ALA A 34 3.29 1.04 7.01
CA ALA A 34 3.02 1.87 5.85
C ALA A 34 3.86 3.14 5.88
N GLU A 35 3.95 3.77 7.05
CA GLU A 35 4.76 4.98 7.21
C GLU A 35 6.24 4.69 7.00
N ASP A 36 6.72 3.55 7.52
CA ASP A 36 8.11 3.16 7.30
C ASP A 36 8.40 3.00 5.81
N HIS A 37 7.48 2.36 5.10
CA HIS A 37 7.65 2.18 3.66
C HIS A 37 7.76 3.54 2.96
N ARG A 38 6.86 4.46 3.30
CA ARG A 38 6.88 5.78 2.69
C ARG A 38 8.17 6.52 2.99
N ASN A 39 8.67 6.37 4.21
CA ASN A 39 9.85 7.10 4.65
C ASN A 39 11.16 6.49 4.16
N ASN A 40 11.11 5.29 3.57
CA ASN A 40 12.32 4.63 3.10
C ASN A 40 12.82 5.14 1.76
N GLY A 41 12.04 5.96 1.06
CA GLY A 41 12.50 6.51 -0.20
C GLY A 41 11.46 7.40 -0.81
N VAL A 42 11.90 8.38 -1.60
CA VAL A 42 10.99 9.32 -2.26
C VAL A 42 10.10 8.62 -3.28
N GLU A 43 10.53 7.46 -3.76
CA GLU A 43 9.76 6.70 -4.74
C GLU A 43 8.61 5.91 -4.10
N ASN A 44 8.58 5.83 -2.77
CA ASN A 44 7.63 5.00 -2.04
C ASN A 44 6.42 5.80 -1.56
N GLY A 45 5.28 5.12 -1.50
CA GLY A 45 4.07 5.71 -0.97
C GLY A 45 3.08 4.61 -0.62
N TYR A 46 1.90 5.03 -0.16
CA TYR A 46 0.83 4.08 0.10
C TYR A 46 -0.52 4.75 -0.10
N ASP A 47 -1.52 3.90 -0.36
CA ASP A 47 -2.90 4.34 -0.46
C ASP A 47 -3.68 3.69 0.67
N THR A 48 -4.67 4.41 1.21
CA THR A 48 -5.48 3.92 2.31
C THR A 48 -6.86 3.58 1.80
N PHE A 49 -7.33 2.40 2.19
CA PHE A 49 -8.68 1.96 1.88
C PHE A 49 -9.39 1.55 3.16
N VAL A 50 -10.71 1.68 3.16
CA VAL A 50 -11.54 1.25 4.29
C VAL A 50 -12.36 0.06 3.82
N VAL A 51 -12.25 -1.04 4.55
CA VAL A 51 -12.94 -2.28 4.20
C VAL A 51 -13.68 -2.80 5.42
N PRO A 52 -14.65 -3.72 5.23
CA PRO A 52 -15.35 -4.31 6.38
C PRO A 52 -14.38 -5.01 7.32
N GLY A 53 -14.74 -5.03 8.61
CA GLY A 53 -13.84 -5.58 9.62
C GLY A 53 -13.52 -7.05 9.45
N ASN A 54 -14.32 -7.78 8.68
CA ASN A 54 -14.06 -9.19 8.40
C ASN A 54 -13.32 -9.40 7.08
N TRP A 55 -12.81 -8.33 6.50
CA TRP A 55 -12.07 -8.42 5.26
C TRP A 55 -10.84 -9.28 5.46
N GLY A 56 -10.63 -10.21 4.55
CA GLY A 56 -9.51 -11.13 4.66
C GLY A 56 -9.83 -12.40 5.44
N ASP A 57 -10.90 -12.40 6.22
CA ASP A 57 -11.32 -13.58 6.98
C ASP A 57 -12.21 -14.48 6.16
N GLU A 58 -12.81 -13.96 5.10
CA GLU A 58 -13.69 -14.73 4.24
C GLU A 58 -12.85 -15.42 3.18
N GLN A 59 -12.92 -16.70 3.15
CA GLN A 59 -12.14 -17.49 2.21
C GLN A 59 -12.99 -18.35 1.31
#